data_1ea64183c8859e3c247481dafedb2d13
#
_entry.id   1ea64183c8859e3c247481dafedb2d13
#
_cell.length_a   1.000
_cell.length_b   1.000
_cell.length_c   1.000
_cell.angle_alpha   90.00
_cell.angle_beta   90.00
_cell.angle_gamma   90.00
#
_symmetry.space_group_name_H-M   'P 1'
#
loop_
_entity.id
_entity.type
_entity.pdbx_description
1 polymer ?
#
loop_
_entity_poly.entity_id
_entity_poly.type
_entity_poly.pdbx_seq_one_letter_code
_entity_poly.pdbx_strand_id
1 'polypeptide(L)'
;IIKTVPETSHVSLWNFYPDPEAASMEDAEYTIERHKMSRTQLRALKNRPYFMKDALQTAVDKGADYIQKHWEMAMQDDQAQSDSERWEVLEFWGYVDVEHLEENGVKIPKEYKNLDELNCNIWVCNGEVIRFVLNPFKPTRIPYYATPFEHNPYSFFGIGIAENMDDTQ
;
A
#
# COMPACT_ATOMS: atom_id res chain seq x y z
N ILE A 1 -3.40 23.96 -19.37
CA ILE A 1 -3.64 22.58 -19.84
C ILE A 1 -3.06 21.64 -18.80
N ILE A 2 -3.90 20.92 -18.07
CA ILE A 2 -3.45 19.88 -17.13
C ILE A 2 -3.07 18.67 -18.01
N LYS A 3 -1.78 18.34 -18.02
CA LYS A 3 -1.27 17.19 -18.76
C LYS A 3 -1.25 15.98 -17.83
N THR A 4 -2.05 14.97 -18.09
CA THR A 4 -2.01 13.69 -17.39
C THR A 4 -0.98 12.80 -18.07
N VAL A 5 0.07 12.46 -17.34
CA VAL A 5 1.15 11.56 -17.82
C VAL A 5 1.37 10.46 -16.77
N PRO A 6 1.80 9.26 -17.19
CA PRO A 6 2.25 8.25 -16.25
C PRO A 6 3.50 8.75 -15.52
N GLU A 7 3.56 8.49 -14.22
CA GLU A 7 4.67 8.87 -13.35
C GLU A 7 5.08 7.64 -12.52
N THR A 8 6.38 7.51 -12.28
CA THR A 8 6.91 6.54 -11.32
C THR A 8 7.35 7.27 -10.06
N SER A 9 6.97 6.75 -8.91
CA SER A 9 7.39 7.27 -7.62
C SER A 9 8.22 6.25 -6.86
N HIS A 10 9.15 6.75 -6.04
CA HIS A 10 9.94 5.91 -5.15
C HIS A 10 9.07 5.43 -3.98
N VAL A 11 9.12 4.13 -3.70
CA VAL A 11 8.50 3.51 -2.54
C VAL A 11 9.60 3.11 -1.55
N SER A 12 9.45 3.54 -0.30
CA SER A 12 10.40 3.15 0.76
C SER A 12 10.22 1.67 1.10
N LEU A 13 11.32 0.94 1.13
CA LEU A 13 11.33 -0.48 1.53
C LEU A 13 10.71 -0.72 2.92
N TRP A 14 10.84 0.25 3.82
CA TRP A 14 10.29 0.19 5.18
C TRP A 14 8.77 0.31 5.24
N ASN A 15 8.16 0.78 4.17
CA ASN A 15 6.71 0.93 4.05
C ASN A 15 6.11 -0.02 3.01
N PHE A 16 6.92 -0.93 2.48
CA PHE A 16 6.50 -1.89 1.48
C PHE A 16 6.54 -3.31 2.03
N TYR A 17 5.42 -3.98 2.00
CA TYR A 17 5.21 -5.32 2.53
C TYR A 17 4.77 -6.22 1.38
N PRO A 18 5.72 -6.87 0.68
CA PRO A 18 5.39 -7.85 -0.35
C PRO A 18 4.89 -9.13 0.29
N ASP A 19 4.32 -9.99 -0.52
CA ASP A 19 4.04 -11.37 -0.16
C ASP A 19 5.33 -12.05 0.36
N PRO A 20 5.34 -12.58 1.60
CA PRO A 20 6.53 -13.16 2.21
C PRO A 20 7.00 -14.46 1.53
N GLU A 21 6.14 -15.12 0.76
CA GLU A 21 6.48 -16.34 0.03
C GLU A 21 7.04 -16.05 -1.37
N ALA A 22 6.91 -14.82 -1.86
CA ALA A 22 7.40 -14.42 -3.17
C ALA A 22 8.91 -14.11 -3.14
N ALA A 23 9.63 -14.55 -4.17
CA ALA A 23 11.02 -14.17 -4.41
C ALA A 23 11.15 -12.97 -5.37
N SER A 24 10.07 -12.62 -6.07
CA SER A 24 10.01 -11.49 -7.01
C SER A 24 8.64 -10.84 -7.04
N MET A 25 8.54 -9.67 -7.70
CA MET A 25 7.22 -9.04 -7.93
C MET A 25 6.31 -9.84 -8.86
N GLU A 26 6.88 -10.68 -9.69
CA GLU A 26 6.13 -11.53 -10.64
C GLU A 26 5.46 -12.71 -9.94
N ASP A 27 6.07 -13.17 -8.85
CA ASP A 27 5.57 -14.30 -8.05
C ASP A 27 4.62 -13.85 -6.92
N ALA A 28 4.60 -12.55 -6.60
CA ALA A 28 3.81 -12.02 -5.50
C ALA A 28 2.31 -12.07 -5.78
N GLU A 29 1.55 -12.72 -4.94
CA GLU A 29 0.09 -12.76 -4.99
C GLU A 29 -0.53 -11.44 -4.53
N TYR A 30 0.13 -10.76 -3.59
CA TYR A 30 -0.29 -9.46 -3.08
C TYR A 30 0.90 -8.59 -2.62
N THR A 31 0.62 -7.31 -2.47
CA THR A 31 1.51 -6.36 -1.82
C THR A 31 0.72 -5.35 -0.99
N ILE A 32 1.35 -4.85 0.06
CA ILE A 32 0.79 -3.76 0.87
C ILE A 32 1.81 -2.63 0.93
N GLU A 33 1.37 -1.41 0.60
CA GLU A 33 2.13 -0.19 0.83
C GLU A 33 1.49 0.60 1.97
N ARG A 34 2.31 1.05 2.91
CA ARG A 34 1.92 1.87 4.05
C ARG A 34 2.20 3.33 3.76
N HIS A 35 1.17 4.14 3.81
CA HIS A 35 1.27 5.59 3.64
C HIS A 35 1.04 6.32 4.97
N LYS A 36 1.89 7.30 5.24
CA LYS A 36 1.73 8.25 6.35
C LYS A 36 1.13 9.54 5.81
N MET A 37 -0.13 9.79 6.14
CA MET A 37 -0.87 10.91 5.58
C MET A 37 -1.26 11.95 6.62
N SER A 38 -1.21 13.22 6.25
CA SER A 38 -1.79 14.32 7.02
C SER A 38 -3.30 14.41 6.79
N ARG A 39 -4.01 15.11 7.68
CA ARG A 39 -5.44 15.41 7.52
C ARG A 39 -5.76 16.05 6.17
N THR A 40 -4.90 16.97 5.71
CA THR A 40 -5.08 17.65 4.42
C THR A 40 -4.95 16.69 3.24
N GLN A 41 -3.96 15.79 3.29
CA GLN A 41 -3.77 14.77 2.25
C GLN A 41 -4.97 13.80 2.19
N LEU A 42 -5.45 13.32 3.35
CA LEU A 42 -6.66 12.48 3.40
C LEU A 42 -7.90 13.20 2.83
N ARG A 43 -8.12 14.46 3.22
CA ARG A 43 -9.23 15.24 2.67
C ARG A 43 -9.12 15.46 1.17
N ALA A 44 -7.91 15.60 0.64
CA ALA A 44 -7.69 15.73 -0.79
C ALA A 44 -8.09 14.47 -1.58
N LEU A 45 -8.03 13.28 -0.97
CA LEU A 45 -8.50 12.04 -1.58
C LEU A 45 -9.99 12.07 -1.92
N LYS A 46 -10.82 12.85 -1.20
CA LYS A 46 -12.25 13.01 -1.51
C LYS A 46 -12.52 13.54 -2.92
N ASN A 47 -11.55 14.24 -3.50
CA ASN A 47 -11.65 14.82 -4.84
C ASN A 47 -11.10 13.87 -5.93
N ARG A 48 -10.53 12.73 -5.55
CA ARG A 48 -10.02 11.73 -6.48
C ARG A 48 -11.13 10.73 -6.83
N PRO A 49 -11.12 10.19 -8.05
CA PRO A 49 -12.08 9.16 -8.44
C PRO A 49 -11.91 7.89 -7.61
N TYR A 50 -13.01 7.18 -7.43
CA TYR A 50 -13.08 5.89 -6.73
C TYR A 50 -12.83 5.91 -5.23
N PHE A 51 -12.62 7.06 -4.59
CA PHE A 51 -12.56 7.17 -3.14
C PHE A 51 -13.95 7.39 -2.54
N MET A 52 -14.24 6.66 -1.46
CA MET A 52 -15.53 6.68 -0.76
C MET A 52 -15.53 7.84 0.25
N LYS A 53 -16.28 8.91 -0.07
CA LYS A 53 -16.27 10.16 0.71
C LYS A 53 -16.73 9.99 2.15
N ASP A 54 -17.74 9.15 2.38
CA ASP A 54 -18.29 8.92 3.71
C ASP A 54 -17.33 8.09 4.58
N ALA A 55 -16.73 7.04 4.02
CA ALA A 55 -15.70 6.26 4.70
C ALA A 55 -14.47 7.10 5.04
N LEU A 56 -14.01 7.95 4.11
CA LEU A 56 -12.94 8.91 4.37
C LEU A 56 -13.30 9.89 5.50
N GLN A 57 -14.54 10.38 5.56
CA GLN A 57 -14.96 11.26 6.65
C GLN A 57 -14.93 10.49 7.97
N THR A 58 -15.48 9.29 8.01
CA THR A 58 -15.48 8.41 9.19
C THR A 58 -14.06 8.13 9.67
N ALA A 59 -13.14 7.79 8.75
CA ALA A 59 -11.74 7.54 9.09
C ALA A 59 -11.05 8.77 9.70
N VAL A 60 -11.33 9.97 9.19
CA VAL A 60 -10.80 11.23 9.74
C VAL A 60 -11.38 11.52 11.12
N ASP A 61 -12.69 11.28 11.31
CA ASP A 61 -13.41 11.59 12.55
C ASP A 61 -13.01 10.64 13.71
N LYS A 62 -12.57 9.41 13.38
CA LYS A 62 -11.99 8.47 14.36
C LYS A 62 -10.66 8.97 14.97
N GLY A 63 -10.03 9.96 14.35
CA GLY A 63 -8.76 10.54 14.83
C GLY A 63 -7.52 9.93 14.17
N ALA A 64 -6.37 10.51 14.50
CA ALA A 64 -5.08 10.05 13.99
C ALA A 64 -4.67 8.75 14.69
N ASP A 65 -4.27 7.77 13.90
CA ASP A 65 -3.93 6.42 14.35
C ASP A 65 -2.49 5.99 14.02
N TYR A 66 -1.74 6.87 13.36
CA TYR A 66 -0.38 6.56 12.97
C TYR A 66 0.54 6.42 14.17
N ILE A 67 1.10 5.24 14.35
CA ILE A 67 2.13 4.97 15.34
C ILE A 67 3.49 4.95 14.64
N GLN A 68 4.39 5.82 15.11
CA GLN A 68 5.75 5.89 14.63
C GLN A 68 6.48 4.56 14.89
N LYS A 69 7.13 4.01 13.87
CA LYS A 69 7.89 2.78 14.00
C LYS A 69 9.27 3.05 14.60
N HIS A 70 9.85 2.06 15.24
CA HIS A 70 11.16 2.17 15.88
C HIS A 70 12.26 2.64 14.91
N TRP A 71 12.26 2.15 13.68
CA TRP A 71 13.24 2.55 12.67
C TRP A 71 13.06 4.01 12.21
N GLU A 72 11.83 4.53 12.20
CA GLU A 72 11.59 5.96 11.93
C GLU A 72 12.20 6.84 13.02
N MET A 73 12.03 6.42 14.28
CA MET A 73 12.65 7.13 15.40
C MET A 73 14.17 7.11 15.33
N ALA A 74 14.75 5.98 14.92
CA ALA A 74 16.21 5.83 14.77
C ALA A 74 16.79 6.65 13.62
N MET A 75 16.00 6.95 12.59
CA MET A 75 16.43 7.75 11.44
C MET A 75 16.16 9.25 11.57
N GLN A 76 15.35 9.65 12.54
CA GLN A 76 15.07 11.06 12.80
C GLN A 76 16.12 11.62 13.77
N ASP A 77 16.70 12.77 13.40
CA ASP A 77 17.45 13.61 14.35
C ASP A 77 16.54 14.01 15.51
N ASP A 78 17.07 14.06 16.72
CA ASP A 78 16.35 14.37 17.97
C ASP A 78 15.51 15.66 17.93
N GLN A 79 15.72 16.50 16.94
CA GLN A 79 15.02 17.79 16.76
C GLN A 79 13.71 17.69 15.94
N ALA A 80 13.38 16.54 15.35
CA ALA A 80 12.29 16.41 14.40
C ALA A 80 11.05 15.67 14.93
N GLN A 81 10.84 15.62 16.23
CA GLN A 81 9.57 15.12 16.79
C GLN A 81 8.45 16.11 16.41
N SER A 82 7.73 15.77 15.37
CA SER A 82 6.54 16.50 14.96
C SER A 82 5.33 15.93 15.69
N ASP A 83 4.72 16.71 16.57
CA ASP A 83 3.41 16.42 17.21
C ASP A 83 2.25 16.43 16.20
N SER A 84 2.53 16.42 14.91
CA SER A 84 1.48 16.51 13.89
C SER A 84 0.71 15.20 13.79
N GLU A 85 -0.61 15.31 13.92
CA GLU A 85 -1.52 14.21 13.69
C GLU A 85 -1.30 13.58 12.31
N ARG A 86 -1.16 12.25 12.28
CA ARG A 86 -0.98 11.46 11.08
C ARG A 86 -1.91 10.25 11.10
N TRP A 87 -2.32 9.85 9.91
CA TRP A 87 -3.14 8.66 9.68
C TRP A 87 -2.32 7.61 8.95
N GLU A 88 -2.47 6.38 9.38
CA GLU A 88 -1.95 5.24 8.65
C GLU A 88 -2.96 4.84 7.56
N VAL A 89 -2.49 4.79 6.33
CA VAL A 89 -3.28 4.30 5.20
C VAL A 89 -2.55 3.12 4.58
N LEU A 90 -3.22 2.00 4.48
CA LEU A 90 -2.70 0.80 3.85
C LEU A 90 -3.29 0.68 2.45
N GLU A 91 -2.43 0.59 1.45
CA GLU A 91 -2.78 0.32 0.06
C GLU A 91 -2.44 -1.13 -0.26
N PHE A 92 -3.45 -1.92 -0.52
CA PHE A 92 -3.35 -3.32 -0.91
C PHE A 92 -3.53 -3.49 -2.42
N TRP A 93 -2.73 -4.34 -3.02
CA TRP A 93 -2.90 -4.88 -4.36
C TRP A 93 -2.82 -6.40 -4.31
N GLY A 94 -3.79 -7.09 -4.87
CA GLY A 94 -3.80 -8.55 -4.91
C GLY A 94 -5.18 -9.16 -5.07
N TYR A 95 -5.25 -10.47 -4.84
CA TYR A 95 -6.49 -11.22 -4.87
C TYR A 95 -7.16 -11.19 -3.50
N VAL A 96 -8.48 -11.05 -3.50
CA VAL A 96 -9.31 -11.09 -2.29
C VAL A 96 -10.59 -11.86 -2.61
N ASP A 97 -11.01 -12.72 -1.69
CA ASP A 97 -12.27 -13.43 -1.78
C ASP A 97 -13.46 -12.46 -1.88
N VAL A 98 -14.36 -12.76 -2.80
CA VAL A 98 -15.59 -11.99 -3.02
C VAL A 98 -16.44 -11.96 -1.75
N GLU A 99 -16.52 -13.07 -1.04
CA GLU A 99 -17.27 -13.20 0.21
C GLU A 99 -16.73 -12.23 1.28
N HIS A 100 -15.40 -12.18 1.48
CA HIS A 100 -14.76 -11.24 2.40
C HIS A 100 -15.01 -9.77 2.04
N LEU A 101 -15.06 -9.46 0.75
CA LEU A 101 -15.36 -8.10 0.29
C LEU A 101 -16.80 -7.70 0.63
N GLU A 102 -17.77 -8.61 0.41
CA GLU A 102 -19.18 -8.36 0.72
C GLU A 102 -19.42 -8.23 2.23
N GLU A 103 -18.78 -9.06 3.07
CA GLU A 103 -18.83 -8.97 4.53
C GLU A 103 -18.35 -7.61 5.06
N ASN A 104 -17.35 -7.03 4.40
CA ASN A 104 -16.83 -5.71 4.73
C ASN A 104 -17.56 -4.56 4.02
N GLY A 105 -18.75 -4.83 3.47
CA GLY A 105 -19.64 -3.82 2.92
C GLY A 105 -19.25 -3.27 1.54
N VAL A 106 -18.33 -3.93 0.85
CA VAL A 106 -17.94 -3.57 -0.52
C VAL A 106 -19.03 -4.03 -1.49
N LYS A 107 -19.57 -3.09 -2.27
CA LYS A 107 -20.59 -3.40 -3.29
C LYS A 107 -19.93 -3.95 -4.54
N ILE A 108 -20.06 -5.26 -4.74
CA ILE A 108 -19.54 -5.94 -5.91
C ILE A 108 -20.57 -5.94 -7.03
N PRO A 109 -20.19 -5.54 -8.27
CA PRO A 109 -21.07 -5.64 -9.44
C PRO A 109 -21.54 -7.08 -9.68
N LYS A 110 -22.78 -7.25 -10.14
CA LYS A 110 -23.40 -8.57 -10.31
C LYS A 110 -22.61 -9.52 -11.22
N GLU A 111 -21.88 -8.99 -12.17
CA GLU A 111 -21.05 -9.74 -13.12
C GLU A 111 -19.86 -10.45 -12.46
N TYR A 112 -19.42 -9.99 -11.29
CA TYR A 112 -18.27 -10.53 -10.55
C TYR A 112 -18.67 -11.37 -9.33
N LYS A 113 -19.97 -11.43 -8.98
CA LYS A 113 -20.44 -12.17 -7.81
C LYS A 113 -20.31 -13.70 -7.90
N ASN A 114 -20.13 -14.22 -9.11
CA ASN A 114 -19.94 -15.67 -9.34
C ASN A 114 -18.46 -16.06 -9.37
N LEU A 115 -17.57 -15.13 -9.13
CA LEU A 115 -16.14 -15.38 -8.99
C LEU A 115 -15.81 -15.63 -7.52
N ASP A 116 -14.88 -16.52 -7.27
CA ASP A 116 -14.41 -16.83 -5.92
C ASP A 116 -13.54 -15.67 -5.41
N GLU A 117 -12.66 -15.14 -6.28
CA GLU A 117 -11.68 -14.11 -5.96
C GLU A 117 -11.67 -12.97 -7.00
N LEU A 118 -11.28 -11.77 -6.56
CA LEU A 118 -11.08 -10.60 -7.40
C LEU A 118 -9.71 -9.99 -7.17
N ASN A 119 -8.98 -9.74 -8.26
CA ASN A 119 -7.76 -8.94 -8.16
C ASN A 119 -8.14 -7.46 -8.12
N CYS A 120 -7.74 -6.77 -7.07
CA CYS A 120 -8.19 -5.42 -6.78
C CYS A 120 -7.11 -4.56 -6.10
N ASN A 121 -7.37 -3.25 -6.08
CA ASN A 121 -6.69 -2.28 -5.25
C ASN A 121 -7.64 -1.79 -4.16
N ILE A 122 -7.24 -1.97 -2.91
CA ILE A 122 -8.01 -1.58 -1.74
C ILE A 122 -7.18 -0.62 -0.89
N TRP A 123 -7.80 0.47 -0.44
CA TRP A 123 -7.19 1.37 0.53
C TRP A 123 -8.00 1.36 1.82
N VAL A 124 -7.29 1.16 2.93
CA VAL A 124 -7.88 1.10 4.27
C VAL A 124 -7.27 2.17 5.15
N CYS A 125 -8.09 2.85 5.93
CA CYS A 125 -7.68 3.83 6.94
C CYS A 125 -8.57 3.69 8.17
N ASN A 126 -7.99 3.55 9.36
CA ASN A 126 -8.75 3.37 10.62
C ASN A 126 -9.82 2.25 10.55
N GLY A 127 -9.52 1.15 9.87
CA GLY A 127 -10.44 0.03 9.69
C GLY A 127 -11.58 0.29 8.68
N GLU A 128 -11.59 1.45 8.02
CA GLU A 128 -12.56 1.78 6.96
C GLU A 128 -11.95 1.53 5.58
N VAL A 129 -12.69 0.84 4.71
CA VAL A 129 -12.34 0.74 3.29
C VAL A 129 -12.66 2.07 2.63
N ILE A 130 -11.62 2.86 2.33
CA ILE A 130 -11.76 4.19 1.73
C ILE A 130 -11.71 4.18 0.20
N ARG A 131 -11.21 3.09 -0.39
CA ARG A 131 -11.18 2.86 -1.84
C ARG A 131 -11.25 1.38 -2.14
N PHE A 132 -12.00 1.04 -3.17
CA PHE A 132 -12.03 -0.28 -3.79
C PHE A 132 -12.10 -0.11 -5.30
N VAL A 133 -11.17 -0.73 -6.03
CA VAL A 133 -11.12 -0.72 -7.51
C VAL A 133 -10.61 -2.06 -8.00
N LEU A 134 -11.27 -2.62 -9.01
CA LEU A 134 -10.74 -3.79 -9.70
C LEU A 134 -9.43 -3.43 -10.41
N ASN A 135 -8.50 -4.37 -10.46
CA ASN A 135 -7.22 -4.15 -11.13
C ASN A 135 -7.45 -3.81 -12.62
N PRO A 136 -7.02 -2.62 -13.08
CA PRO A 136 -7.28 -2.18 -14.44
C PRO A 136 -6.28 -2.75 -15.46
N PHE A 137 -5.20 -3.38 -15.02
CA PHE A 137 -4.14 -3.85 -15.91
C PHE A 137 -4.52 -5.14 -16.64
N LYS A 138 -4.16 -5.22 -17.92
CA LYS A 138 -4.33 -6.41 -18.76
C LYS A 138 -3.03 -6.68 -19.52
N PRO A 139 -2.31 -7.79 -19.25
CA PRO A 139 -2.61 -8.79 -18.22
C PRO A 139 -2.59 -8.23 -16.81
N THR A 140 -3.27 -8.90 -15.88
CA THR A 140 -3.31 -8.54 -14.47
C THR A 140 -1.89 -8.52 -13.90
N ARG A 141 -1.54 -7.42 -13.23
CA ARG A 141 -0.23 -7.24 -12.60
C ARG A 141 -0.32 -6.29 -11.42
N ILE A 142 0.57 -6.45 -10.48
CA ILE A 142 0.79 -5.50 -9.40
C ILE A 142 1.68 -4.36 -9.93
N PRO A 143 1.32 -3.07 -9.76
CA PRO A 143 2.00 -1.94 -10.41
C PRO A 143 3.26 -1.47 -9.68
N TYR A 144 4.02 -2.39 -9.09
CA TYR A 144 5.30 -2.13 -8.47
C TYR A 144 6.44 -2.80 -9.25
N TYR A 145 7.61 -2.18 -9.20
CA TYR A 145 8.83 -2.71 -9.78
C TYR A 145 9.90 -2.72 -8.70
N ALA A 146 10.42 -3.91 -8.42
CA ALA A 146 11.54 -4.10 -7.50
C ALA A 146 12.82 -4.40 -8.29
N THR A 147 13.91 -3.72 -7.93
CA THR A 147 15.22 -3.97 -8.52
C THR A 147 16.21 -4.15 -7.37
N PRO A 148 16.54 -5.39 -7.00
CA PRO A 148 17.56 -5.65 -5.99
C PRO A 148 18.97 -5.30 -6.52
N PHE A 149 19.88 -4.95 -5.62
CA PHE A 149 21.28 -4.74 -5.97
C PHE A 149 21.92 -6.09 -6.35
N GLU A 150 21.75 -7.10 -5.53
CA GLU A 150 22.10 -8.49 -5.82
C GLU A 150 20.89 -9.37 -5.54
N HIS A 151 20.54 -10.22 -6.49
CA HIS A 151 19.35 -11.06 -6.40
C HIS A 151 19.57 -12.22 -5.43
N ASN A 152 18.66 -12.36 -4.47
CA ASN A 152 18.55 -13.54 -3.63
C ASN A 152 17.39 -14.41 -4.13
N PRO A 153 17.64 -15.64 -4.63
CA PRO A 153 16.58 -16.49 -5.19
C PRO A 153 15.56 -17.00 -4.16
N TYR A 154 15.83 -16.78 -2.87
CA TYR A 154 14.99 -17.28 -1.76
C TYR A 154 14.30 -16.16 -0.99
N SER A 155 14.46 -14.91 -1.40
CA SER A 155 13.90 -13.77 -0.69
C SER A 155 13.56 -12.65 -1.65
N PHE A 156 12.43 -11.98 -1.42
CA PHE A 156 12.04 -10.79 -2.15
C PHE A 156 13.08 -9.67 -2.03
N PHE A 157 13.60 -9.48 -0.83
CA PHE A 157 14.67 -8.50 -0.58
C PHE A 157 16.02 -9.09 -0.97
N GLY A 158 16.70 -8.41 -1.88
CA GLY A 158 18.05 -8.80 -2.31
C GLY A 158 19.12 -8.46 -1.26
N ILE A 159 20.34 -8.82 -1.58
CA ILE A 159 21.51 -8.56 -0.75
C ILE A 159 22.01 -7.14 -1.04
N GLY A 160 22.26 -6.37 0.01
CA GLY A 160 22.77 -5.00 -0.08
C GLY A 160 24.30 -4.94 -0.16
N ILE A 161 24.85 -3.81 -0.63
CA ILE A 161 26.31 -3.59 -0.70
C ILE A 161 26.98 -3.76 0.68
N ALA A 162 26.36 -3.23 1.74
CA ALA A 162 26.91 -3.30 3.09
C ALA A 162 27.02 -4.74 3.59
N GLU A 163 26.02 -5.57 3.29
CA GLU A 163 25.98 -6.99 3.64
C GLU A 163 27.10 -7.76 2.94
N ASN A 164 27.28 -7.53 1.63
CA ASN A 164 28.39 -8.13 0.86
C ASN A 164 29.79 -7.69 1.34
N MET A 165 29.91 -6.51 1.94
CA MET A 165 31.18 -6.03 2.48
C MET A 165 31.52 -6.66 3.85
N ASP A 166 30.52 -7.04 4.62
CA ASP A 166 30.68 -7.65 5.94
C ASP A 166 31.22 -9.09 5.83
N ASP A 167 30.86 -9.81 4.78
CA ASP A 167 31.34 -11.19 4.52
C ASP A 167 32.82 -11.24 4.06
N THR A 168 33.46 -10.09 3.87
CA THR A 168 34.86 -10.01 3.39
C THR A 168 35.87 -9.72 4.52
N GLN A 169 35.49 -9.70 5.77
CA GLN A 169 36.36 -9.60 6.94
C GLN A 169 36.52 -10.95 7.64
#